data_4d86422b0d01809828658f5e645c2ac2
#
_entry.id   4d86422b0d01809828658f5e645c2ac2
#
_cell.length_a   1.000
_cell.length_b   1.000
_cell.length_c   1.000
_cell.angle_alpha   90.00
_cell.angle_beta   90.00
_cell.angle_gamma   90.00
#
_symmetry.space_group_name_H-M   'P 1'
#
loop_
_entity.id
_entity.type
_entity.pdbx_description
1 polymer ?
#
loop_
_entity_poly.entity_id
_entity_poly.type
_entity_poly.pdbx_seq_one_letter_code
_entity_poly.pdbx_strand_id
1 'polypeptide(L)'
;GPGRGVPEKRWMRTSEERNAQERHTVLPVSGAETAPRVQQIWEEIMSGLWYFWGSLALLLGGYFVYGAFVEKVFGADFGRLTPVKSRRDGVDYIELPRYKIFLIQLLNIAGLGPVLGPILGALYGPSALLWVVFGCIFGGAVHDYCSAMMSLRYGGASYPEIIGRNLGTGVRRFMEVFAIAFMIMVGAVFVLGPAALLANLTSFGLPFWATLIFAYYFLATIMPIDTIIGRIYPFFSVLLLVMAFGLAGSLMLSGRPVLPNTDFFVNTDPAGLPIWPLLFITIACGAISGFHATQSPLMTRCMESEKHGRMLFYGPMIAEGVLGLIWVTLGLSFYESPEALGAVIKAGTPTLVVQEISMALLGPIGGMLAILGVVVLPISTGDTAFRSARLLVADTLRIDQGPIGKRLMIAVPLFTAGIA
;
A
#
# COMPACT_ATOMS: atom_id res chain seq x y z
N GLY A 1 -2.42 69.19 -12.48
CA GLY A 1 -3.24 68.29 -13.31
C GLY A 1 -3.91 67.23 -12.44
N PRO A 2 -5.07 66.72 -12.79
CA PRO A 2 -6.13 66.40 -11.85
C PRO A 2 -6.14 64.98 -11.33
N GLY A 3 -6.81 64.85 -10.18
CA GLY A 3 -6.95 63.68 -9.35
C GLY A 3 -7.60 62.45 -9.97
N ARG A 4 -7.20 61.32 -9.47
CA ARG A 4 -7.88 60.01 -9.67
C ARG A 4 -8.76 59.74 -8.47
N GLY A 5 -10.10 59.77 -8.71
CA GLY A 5 -11.09 59.39 -7.73
C GLY A 5 -11.07 57.89 -7.48
N VAL A 6 -11.15 57.59 -6.20
CA VAL A 6 -11.36 56.25 -5.65
C VAL A 6 -12.85 55.95 -5.81
N PRO A 7 -13.28 54.76 -6.31
CA PRO A 7 -14.69 54.35 -6.28
C PRO A 7 -15.01 53.79 -4.90
N GLU A 8 -15.68 54.63 -4.11
CA GLU A 8 -16.33 54.22 -2.86
C GLU A 8 -17.72 53.63 -3.11
N LYS A 9 -18.05 52.58 -2.31
CA LYS A 9 -19.38 52.06 -2.03
C LYS A 9 -20.06 51.12 -3.02
N ARG A 10 -19.83 49.81 -2.76
CA ARG A 10 -20.73 48.74 -3.21
C ARG A 10 -21.08 47.77 -2.07
N TRP A 11 -21.36 48.25 -0.85
CA TRP A 11 -21.65 47.40 0.31
C TRP A 11 -22.96 47.74 1.07
N MET A 12 -23.86 48.43 0.44
CA MET A 12 -25.19 48.64 1.04
C MET A 12 -26.29 48.29 0.05
N ARG A 13 -26.56 46.99 -0.13
CA ARG A 13 -27.89 46.56 -0.51
C ARG A 13 -28.68 46.30 0.76
N THR A 14 -29.86 46.91 0.87
CA THR A 14 -30.73 46.80 2.02
C THR A 14 -31.29 45.36 2.16
N SER A 15 -31.64 44.97 3.38
CA SER A 15 -32.18 43.65 3.71
C SER A 15 -33.47 43.30 2.92
N GLU A 16 -34.16 44.32 2.41
CA GLU A 16 -35.36 44.14 1.58
C GLU A 16 -35.05 43.67 0.16
N GLU A 17 -33.95 44.12 -0.45
CA GLU A 17 -33.57 43.67 -1.80
C GLU A 17 -33.06 42.24 -1.79
N ARG A 18 -32.43 41.77 -0.69
CA ARG A 18 -32.08 40.36 -0.51
C ARG A 18 -33.29 39.45 -0.37
N ASN A 19 -34.28 39.87 0.44
CA ASN A 19 -35.53 39.11 0.64
C ASN A 19 -36.43 39.07 -0.61
N ALA A 20 -36.30 40.04 -1.53
CA ALA A 20 -37.02 40.02 -2.79
C ALA A 20 -36.42 39.04 -3.82
N GLN A 21 -35.10 38.88 -3.80
CA GLN A 21 -34.41 37.96 -4.73
C GLN A 21 -34.50 36.49 -4.28
N GLU A 22 -34.62 36.25 -2.96
CA GLU A 22 -34.89 34.89 -2.42
C GLU A 22 -36.33 34.42 -2.64
N ARG A 23 -37.30 35.32 -2.84
CA ARG A 23 -38.69 34.93 -3.10
C ARG A 23 -38.98 34.54 -4.55
N HIS A 24 -38.10 34.82 -5.48
CA HIS A 24 -38.29 34.48 -6.90
C HIS A 24 -37.60 33.22 -7.37
N THR A 25 -36.91 32.49 -6.49
CA THR A 25 -36.17 31.25 -6.84
C THR A 25 -36.81 29.97 -6.24
N VAL A 26 -37.99 30.04 -5.68
CA VAL A 26 -38.73 28.82 -5.36
C VAL A 26 -39.56 28.44 -6.60
N LEU A 27 -38.96 27.76 -7.54
CA LEU A 27 -39.70 27.02 -8.56
C LEU A 27 -40.54 25.94 -7.85
N PRO A 28 -41.79 25.77 -8.23
CA PRO A 28 -42.61 24.68 -7.68
C PRO A 28 -41.95 23.37 -8.13
N VAL A 29 -41.40 22.62 -7.17
CA VAL A 29 -40.96 21.24 -7.40
C VAL A 29 -42.21 20.42 -7.69
N SER A 30 -42.53 20.23 -8.98
CA SER A 30 -43.60 19.32 -9.35
C SER A 30 -43.13 17.91 -8.97
N GLY A 31 -43.84 17.22 -8.10
CA GLY A 31 -43.51 15.91 -7.57
C GLY A 31 -43.37 14.78 -8.62
N ALA A 32 -43.63 15.11 -9.90
CA ALA A 32 -43.51 14.18 -11.03
C ALA A 32 -42.07 14.09 -11.65
N GLU A 33 -41.24 15.14 -11.46
CA GLU A 33 -39.85 15.15 -12.01
C GLU A 33 -38.79 14.62 -11.04
N THR A 34 -39.12 14.47 -9.76
CA THR A 34 -38.18 14.00 -8.74
C THR A 34 -38.05 12.47 -8.69
N ALA A 35 -39.12 11.76 -9.00
CA ALA A 35 -39.16 10.30 -8.93
C ALA A 35 -38.16 9.60 -9.92
N PRO A 36 -38.11 9.98 -11.21
CA PRO A 36 -37.17 9.36 -12.12
C PRO A 36 -35.68 9.67 -11.79
N ARG A 37 -35.39 10.89 -11.29
CA ARG A 37 -34.06 11.29 -10.89
C ARG A 37 -33.57 10.54 -9.64
N VAL A 38 -34.47 10.34 -8.66
CA VAL A 38 -34.17 9.54 -7.46
C VAL A 38 -33.92 8.07 -7.83
N GLN A 39 -34.74 7.51 -8.71
CA GLN A 39 -34.57 6.13 -9.17
C GLN A 39 -33.25 5.95 -9.95
N GLN A 40 -32.88 6.89 -10.79
CA GLN A 40 -31.62 6.86 -11.53
C GLN A 40 -30.41 6.93 -10.59
N ILE A 41 -30.44 7.79 -9.56
CA ILE A 41 -29.40 7.86 -8.52
C ILE A 41 -29.28 6.53 -7.77
N TRP A 42 -30.40 5.89 -7.43
CA TRP A 42 -30.38 4.59 -6.77
C TRP A 42 -29.81 3.48 -7.67
N GLU A 43 -30.12 3.49 -8.96
CA GLU A 43 -29.58 2.55 -9.93
C GLU A 43 -28.06 2.74 -10.10
N GLU A 44 -27.56 3.97 -10.15
CA GLU A 44 -26.14 4.28 -10.19
C GLU A 44 -25.41 3.84 -8.92
N ILE A 45 -25.96 4.15 -7.72
CA ILE A 45 -25.38 3.71 -6.44
C ILE A 45 -25.34 2.18 -6.37
N MET A 46 -26.41 1.52 -6.73
CA MET A 46 -26.51 0.06 -6.68
C MET A 46 -25.57 -0.60 -7.69
N SER A 47 -25.43 -0.05 -8.90
CA SER A 47 -24.49 -0.61 -9.89
C SER A 47 -23.05 -0.55 -9.41
N GLY A 48 -22.61 0.58 -8.88
CA GLY A 48 -21.25 0.75 -8.34
C GLY A 48 -20.94 -0.19 -7.17
N LEU A 49 -21.91 -0.40 -6.26
CA LEU A 49 -21.78 -1.35 -5.16
C LEU A 49 -21.61 -2.80 -5.66
N TRP A 50 -22.28 -3.19 -6.75
CA TRP A 50 -22.08 -4.52 -7.34
C TRP A 50 -20.66 -4.72 -7.87
N TYR A 51 -20.05 -3.70 -8.47
CA TYR A 51 -18.66 -3.79 -8.92
C TYR A 51 -17.68 -3.89 -7.75
N PHE A 52 -17.90 -3.14 -6.67
CA PHE A 52 -17.07 -3.25 -5.46
C PHE A 52 -17.16 -4.65 -4.84
N TRP A 53 -18.38 -5.12 -4.57
CA TRP A 53 -18.59 -6.43 -3.95
C TRP A 53 -18.20 -7.58 -4.86
N GLY A 54 -18.41 -7.44 -6.17
CA GLY A 54 -17.96 -8.39 -7.17
C GLY A 54 -16.43 -8.49 -7.21
N SER A 55 -15.72 -7.37 -7.18
CA SER A 55 -14.26 -7.31 -7.11
C SER A 55 -13.73 -7.95 -5.82
N LEU A 56 -14.37 -7.68 -4.68
CA LEU A 56 -14.04 -8.31 -3.41
C LEU A 56 -14.27 -9.82 -3.45
N ALA A 57 -15.40 -10.26 -4.00
CA ALA A 57 -15.70 -11.67 -4.16
C ALA A 57 -14.71 -12.38 -5.08
N LEU A 58 -14.25 -11.73 -6.15
CA LEU A 58 -13.21 -12.25 -7.04
C LEU A 58 -11.86 -12.40 -6.32
N LEU A 59 -11.43 -11.39 -5.53
CA LEU A 59 -10.21 -11.48 -4.72
C LEU A 59 -10.26 -12.65 -3.74
N LEU A 60 -11.37 -12.78 -2.99
CA LEU A 60 -11.56 -13.88 -2.05
C LEU A 60 -11.68 -15.24 -2.78
N GLY A 61 -12.41 -15.29 -3.88
CA GLY A 61 -12.49 -16.46 -4.75
C GLY A 61 -11.12 -16.87 -5.31
N GLY A 62 -10.30 -15.88 -5.67
CA GLY A 62 -8.91 -16.06 -6.08
C GLY A 62 -8.08 -16.79 -5.02
N TYR A 63 -8.23 -16.41 -3.74
CA TYR A 63 -7.57 -17.12 -2.63
C TYR A 63 -8.00 -18.58 -2.50
N PHE A 64 -9.32 -18.84 -2.52
CA PHE A 64 -9.84 -20.16 -2.26
C PHE A 64 -9.70 -21.11 -3.45
N VAL A 65 -9.89 -20.63 -4.68
CA VAL A 65 -9.90 -21.45 -5.90
C VAL A 65 -8.52 -21.44 -6.55
N TYR A 66 -8.06 -20.25 -7.00
CA TYR A 66 -6.82 -20.18 -7.76
C TYR A 66 -5.58 -20.37 -6.88
N GLY A 67 -5.58 -19.84 -5.66
CA GLY A 67 -4.52 -20.07 -4.68
C GLY A 67 -4.39 -21.54 -4.27
N ALA A 68 -5.52 -22.28 -4.16
CA ALA A 68 -5.49 -23.72 -3.93
C ALA A 68 -4.95 -24.50 -5.14
N PHE A 69 -5.27 -24.05 -6.35
CA PHE A 69 -4.71 -24.61 -7.58
C PHE A 69 -3.18 -24.38 -7.64
N VAL A 70 -2.70 -23.18 -7.37
CA VAL A 70 -1.26 -22.85 -7.34
C VAL A 70 -0.53 -23.70 -6.30
N GLU A 71 -1.08 -23.82 -5.08
CA GLU A 71 -0.52 -24.67 -4.02
C GLU A 71 -0.41 -26.14 -4.45
N LYS A 72 -1.44 -26.66 -5.12
CA LYS A 72 -1.47 -28.04 -5.65
C LYS A 72 -0.45 -28.22 -6.76
N VAL A 73 -0.36 -27.30 -7.71
CA VAL A 73 0.63 -27.35 -8.81
C VAL A 73 2.05 -27.29 -8.30
N PHE A 74 2.31 -26.44 -7.30
CA PHE A 74 3.62 -26.33 -6.65
C PHE A 74 3.99 -27.63 -5.89
N GLY A 75 3.02 -28.37 -5.41
CA GLY A 75 3.20 -29.62 -4.68
C GLY A 75 3.80 -29.40 -3.29
N ALA A 76 3.09 -28.66 -2.44
CA ALA A 76 3.52 -28.41 -1.06
C ALA A 76 3.64 -29.71 -0.27
N ASP A 77 4.77 -29.91 0.41
CA ASP A 77 5.09 -31.10 1.21
C ASP A 77 5.04 -30.75 2.70
N PHE A 78 4.00 -31.23 3.37
CA PHE A 78 3.74 -30.90 4.79
C PHE A 78 4.68 -31.59 5.77
N GLY A 79 5.41 -32.61 5.34
CA GLY A 79 6.41 -33.34 6.16
C GLY A 79 7.83 -32.73 6.11
N ARG A 80 8.06 -31.76 5.21
CA ARG A 80 9.39 -31.20 5.01
C ARG A 80 9.82 -30.32 6.20
N LEU A 81 11.09 -30.53 6.63
CA LEU A 81 11.70 -29.67 7.64
C LEU A 81 11.93 -28.26 7.09
N THR A 82 11.42 -27.28 7.82
CA THR A 82 11.56 -25.86 7.44
C THR A 82 12.89 -25.27 7.92
N PRO A 83 13.36 -24.15 7.33
CA PRO A 83 14.63 -23.52 7.71
C PRO A 83 14.70 -23.13 9.18
N VAL A 84 13.60 -22.71 9.79
CA VAL A 84 13.59 -22.36 11.22
C VAL A 84 13.93 -23.55 12.14
N LYS A 85 13.62 -24.77 11.71
CA LYS A 85 13.93 -26.00 12.48
C LYS A 85 15.36 -26.48 12.24
N SER A 86 15.92 -26.27 11.02
CA SER A 86 17.23 -26.76 10.64
C SER A 86 18.38 -25.76 10.81
N ARG A 87 18.07 -24.44 10.88
CA ARG A 87 19.09 -23.35 10.89
C ARG A 87 18.83 -22.28 11.93
N ARG A 88 18.20 -22.63 13.06
CA ARG A 88 17.85 -21.69 14.12
C ARG A 88 19.07 -20.93 14.62
N ASP A 89 19.07 -19.59 14.50
CA ASP A 89 20.17 -18.70 14.89
C ASP A 89 19.78 -17.72 16.03
N GLY A 90 18.48 -17.63 16.36
CA GLY A 90 17.97 -16.70 17.35
C GLY A 90 17.94 -15.23 16.91
N VAL A 91 18.14 -14.93 15.62
CA VAL A 91 18.17 -13.59 15.07
C VAL A 91 17.16 -13.44 13.91
N ASP A 92 17.38 -14.21 12.83
CA ASP A 92 16.58 -14.15 11.61
C ASP A 92 15.85 -15.49 11.34
N TYR A 93 16.32 -16.59 11.90
CA TYR A 93 15.68 -17.92 11.89
C TYR A 93 15.02 -18.18 13.25
N ILE A 94 13.90 -17.50 13.50
CA ILE A 94 13.13 -17.58 14.75
C ILE A 94 11.72 -18.03 14.40
N GLU A 95 11.23 -19.07 15.10
CA GLU A 95 9.86 -19.54 14.93
C GLU A 95 8.85 -18.50 15.41
N LEU A 96 7.98 -18.04 14.52
CA LEU A 96 6.91 -17.11 14.81
C LEU A 96 5.54 -17.78 14.61
N PRO A 97 4.55 -17.45 15.43
CA PRO A 97 3.17 -17.88 15.20
C PRO A 97 2.67 -17.43 13.83
N ARG A 98 1.93 -18.30 13.14
CA ARG A 98 1.42 -18.04 11.77
C ARG A 98 0.68 -16.72 11.62
N TYR A 99 -0.16 -16.32 12.58
CA TYR A 99 -0.87 -15.04 12.54
C TYR A 99 0.09 -13.84 12.55
N LYS A 100 1.20 -13.92 13.28
CA LYS A 100 2.23 -12.87 13.28
C LYS A 100 2.94 -12.81 11.95
N ILE A 101 3.33 -13.95 11.36
CA ILE A 101 3.96 -13.98 10.03
C ILE A 101 3.02 -13.36 9.00
N PHE A 102 1.73 -13.73 9.00
CA PHE A 102 0.73 -13.14 8.09
C PHE A 102 0.65 -11.61 8.22
N LEU A 103 0.52 -11.10 9.45
CA LEU A 103 0.40 -9.67 9.71
C LEU A 103 1.68 -8.90 9.39
N ILE A 104 2.85 -9.48 9.69
CA ILE A 104 4.15 -8.88 9.34
C ILE A 104 4.33 -8.86 7.82
N GLN A 105 4.02 -9.98 7.14
CA GLN A 105 4.07 -10.06 5.68
C GLN A 105 3.16 -9.00 5.07
N LEU A 106 1.88 -8.94 5.49
CA LEU A 106 0.93 -7.94 5.00
C LEU A 106 1.42 -6.52 5.20
N LEU A 107 1.88 -6.15 6.41
CA LEU A 107 2.33 -4.78 6.67
C LEU A 107 3.52 -4.40 5.81
N ASN A 108 4.47 -5.32 5.64
CA ASN A 108 5.70 -5.05 4.90
C ASN A 108 5.48 -4.97 3.39
N ILE A 109 4.67 -5.88 2.81
CA ILE A 109 4.37 -5.82 1.37
C ILE A 109 3.45 -4.64 1.04
N ALA A 110 2.50 -4.32 1.92
CA ALA A 110 1.56 -3.24 1.68
C ALA A 110 2.25 -1.88 1.47
N GLY A 111 3.26 -1.50 2.24
CA GLY A 111 3.98 -0.24 2.03
C GLY A 111 3.06 0.94 1.70
N LEU A 112 3.52 1.87 0.85
CA LEU A 112 2.67 2.93 0.26
C LEU A 112 1.98 2.49 -1.04
N GLY A 113 2.38 1.35 -1.61
CA GLY A 113 1.92 0.88 -2.92
C GLY A 113 0.41 0.73 -3.04
N PRO A 114 -0.25 -0.09 -2.20
CA PRO A 114 -1.69 -0.34 -2.27
C PRO A 114 -2.55 0.85 -1.80
N VAL A 115 -1.94 1.93 -1.33
CA VAL A 115 -2.61 3.19 -1.00
C VAL A 115 -2.46 4.18 -2.15
N LEU A 116 -1.23 4.58 -2.45
CA LEU A 116 -0.96 5.66 -3.40
C LEU A 116 -1.11 5.21 -4.86
N GLY A 117 -0.71 3.98 -5.19
CA GLY A 117 -0.88 3.43 -6.53
C GLY A 117 -2.33 3.41 -7.02
N PRO A 118 -3.27 2.83 -6.25
CA PRO A 118 -4.70 2.86 -6.57
C PRO A 118 -5.32 4.26 -6.62
N ILE A 119 -4.90 5.19 -5.75
CA ILE A 119 -5.33 6.60 -5.82
C ILE A 119 -4.91 7.22 -7.16
N LEU A 120 -3.66 7.04 -7.56
CA LEU A 120 -3.17 7.50 -8.86
C LEU A 120 -3.85 6.75 -10.02
N GLY A 121 -4.09 5.46 -9.84
CA GLY A 121 -4.80 4.62 -10.81
C GLY A 121 -6.25 5.07 -11.03
N ALA A 122 -6.90 5.64 -10.02
CA ALA A 122 -8.26 6.17 -10.12
C ALA A 122 -8.39 7.30 -11.16
N LEU A 123 -7.31 8.01 -11.49
CA LEU A 123 -7.32 9.00 -12.59
C LEU A 123 -7.66 8.37 -13.94
N TYR A 124 -7.28 7.10 -14.17
CA TYR A 124 -7.55 6.38 -15.42
C TYR A 124 -8.98 5.78 -15.46
N GLY A 125 -9.75 5.93 -14.38
CA GLY A 125 -11.11 5.42 -14.30
C GLY A 125 -11.22 3.99 -13.75
N PRO A 126 -12.40 3.36 -13.93
CA PRO A 126 -12.72 2.04 -13.34
C PRO A 126 -11.84 0.90 -13.82
N SER A 127 -11.14 1.02 -14.95
CA SER A 127 -10.16 0.03 -15.43
C SER A 127 -9.09 -0.31 -14.39
N ALA A 128 -8.81 0.62 -13.46
CA ALA A 128 -7.92 0.39 -12.32
C ALA A 128 -8.33 -0.79 -11.43
N LEU A 129 -9.65 -1.02 -11.26
CA LEU A 129 -10.19 -2.14 -10.50
C LEU A 129 -9.76 -3.49 -11.09
N LEU A 130 -9.79 -3.61 -12.42
CA LEU A 130 -9.43 -4.86 -13.11
C LEU A 130 -7.97 -5.23 -12.81
N TRP A 131 -7.07 -4.23 -12.87
CA TRP A 131 -5.67 -4.50 -12.60
C TRP A 131 -5.41 -4.81 -11.12
N VAL A 132 -6.05 -4.11 -10.19
CA VAL A 132 -5.95 -4.45 -8.76
C VAL A 132 -6.39 -5.88 -8.50
N VAL A 133 -7.55 -6.28 -9.03
CA VAL A 133 -8.09 -7.64 -8.81
C VAL A 133 -7.24 -8.71 -9.48
N PHE A 134 -7.07 -8.62 -10.79
CA PHE A 134 -6.39 -9.67 -11.56
C PHE A 134 -4.88 -9.65 -11.37
N GLY A 135 -4.28 -8.47 -11.21
CA GLY A 135 -2.87 -8.33 -10.89
C GLY A 135 -2.51 -8.97 -9.56
N CYS A 136 -3.34 -8.79 -8.52
CA CYS A 136 -3.14 -9.44 -7.23
C CYS A 136 -3.32 -10.97 -7.32
N ILE A 137 -4.38 -11.46 -7.97
CA ILE A 137 -4.69 -12.90 -8.03
C ILE A 137 -3.64 -13.65 -8.86
N PHE A 138 -3.39 -13.21 -10.09
CA PHE A 138 -2.59 -13.96 -11.07
C PHE A 138 -1.12 -13.58 -11.08
N GLY A 139 -0.79 -12.35 -10.66
CA GLY A 139 0.58 -11.86 -10.60
C GLY A 139 1.16 -11.93 -9.20
N GLY A 140 0.80 -10.97 -8.35
CA GLY A 140 1.41 -10.76 -7.04
C GLY A 140 1.32 -11.95 -6.10
N ALA A 141 0.13 -12.53 -5.94
CA ALA A 141 -0.08 -13.65 -5.02
C ALA A 141 0.64 -14.93 -5.47
N VAL A 142 0.71 -15.19 -6.78
CA VAL A 142 1.50 -16.30 -7.34
C VAL A 142 2.98 -16.06 -7.14
N HIS A 143 3.46 -14.83 -7.43
CA HIS A 143 4.85 -14.45 -7.23
C HIS A 143 5.27 -14.66 -5.76
N ASP A 144 4.51 -14.10 -4.81
CA ASP A 144 4.86 -14.17 -3.38
C ASP A 144 4.84 -15.62 -2.87
N TYR A 145 3.82 -16.38 -3.25
CA TYR A 145 3.76 -17.78 -2.89
C TYR A 145 4.93 -18.58 -3.45
N CYS A 146 5.19 -18.49 -4.76
CA CYS A 146 6.25 -19.26 -5.40
C CYS A 146 7.64 -18.86 -4.92
N SER A 147 7.93 -17.56 -4.80
CA SER A 147 9.22 -17.06 -4.31
C SER A 147 9.49 -17.50 -2.88
N ALA A 148 8.48 -17.43 -2.00
CA ALA A 148 8.57 -17.90 -0.63
C ALA A 148 8.79 -19.41 -0.55
N MET A 149 7.99 -20.19 -1.25
CA MET A 149 8.07 -21.66 -1.20
C MET A 149 9.37 -22.19 -1.82
N MET A 150 9.89 -21.54 -2.88
CA MET A 150 11.22 -21.86 -3.40
C MET A 150 12.32 -21.52 -2.38
N SER A 151 12.25 -20.34 -1.75
CA SER A 151 13.18 -19.96 -0.69
C SER A 151 13.17 -20.98 0.45
N LEU A 152 12.02 -21.38 0.91
CA LEU A 152 11.85 -22.38 1.96
C LEU A 152 12.52 -23.70 1.60
N ARG A 153 12.31 -24.21 0.38
CA ARG A 153 12.93 -25.44 -0.12
C ARG A 153 14.44 -25.35 -0.26
N TYR A 154 14.96 -24.16 -0.50
CA TYR A 154 16.40 -23.90 -0.55
C TYR A 154 16.98 -23.47 0.81
N GLY A 155 16.27 -23.73 1.92
CA GLY A 155 16.74 -23.48 3.27
C GLY A 155 16.73 -22.02 3.69
N GLY A 156 15.77 -21.23 3.20
CA GLY A 156 15.64 -19.80 3.46
C GLY A 156 16.55 -18.95 2.58
N ALA A 157 16.87 -19.44 1.36
CA ALA A 157 17.73 -18.76 0.41
C ALA A 157 17.13 -17.41 -0.02
N SER A 158 17.99 -16.42 -0.22
CA SER A 158 17.62 -15.12 -0.77
C SER A 158 17.19 -15.21 -2.23
N TYR A 159 16.44 -14.21 -2.71
CA TYR A 159 15.98 -14.16 -4.10
C TYR A 159 17.13 -14.27 -5.13
N PRO A 160 18.27 -13.53 -5.02
CA PRO A 160 19.37 -13.70 -5.92
C PRO A 160 20.03 -15.09 -5.87
N GLU A 161 20.02 -15.73 -4.69
CA GLU A 161 20.53 -17.10 -4.58
C GLU A 161 19.64 -18.10 -5.32
N ILE A 162 18.31 -17.94 -5.21
CA ILE A 162 17.33 -18.76 -5.95
C ILE A 162 17.53 -18.60 -7.46
N ILE A 163 17.68 -17.36 -7.93
CA ILE A 163 17.96 -17.06 -9.35
C ILE A 163 19.27 -17.71 -9.78
N GLY A 164 20.31 -17.57 -8.96
CA GLY A 164 21.63 -18.12 -9.28
C GLY A 164 21.66 -19.63 -9.42
N ARG A 165 20.86 -20.35 -8.64
CA ARG A 165 20.73 -21.80 -8.74
C ARG A 165 20.09 -22.27 -10.04
N ASN A 166 19.25 -21.42 -10.66
CA ASN A 166 18.51 -21.76 -11.88
C ASN A 166 19.16 -21.15 -13.15
N LEU A 167 19.77 -19.96 -13.05
CA LEU A 167 20.28 -19.18 -14.18
C LEU A 167 21.80 -18.99 -14.16
N GLY A 168 22.49 -19.53 -13.15
CA GLY A 168 23.93 -19.50 -13.05
C GLY A 168 24.52 -18.34 -12.26
N THR A 169 25.84 -18.43 -12.01
CA THR A 169 26.55 -17.54 -11.08
C THR A 169 26.69 -16.10 -11.57
N GLY A 170 26.77 -15.88 -12.88
CA GLY A 170 26.84 -14.51 -13.44
C GLY A 170 25.58 -13.71 -13.16
N VAL A 171 24.42 -14.31 -13.43
CA VAL A 171 23.11 -13.70 -13.14
C VAL A 171 22.91 -13.50 -11.63
N ARG A 172 23.36 -14.45 -10.82
CA ARG A 172 23.34 -14.32 -9.36
C ARG A 172 24.07 -13.07 -8.89
N ARG A 173 25.32 -12.86 -9.32
CA ARG A 173 26.13 -11.70 -8.92
C ARG A 173 25.48 -10.37 -9.33
N PHE A 174 24.99 -10.32 -10.57
CA PHE A 174 24.25 -9.15 -11.04
C PHE A 174 23.05 -8.86 -10.14
N MET A 175 22.24 -9.88 -9.84
CA MET A 175 21.06 -9.73 -9.00
C MET A 175 21.39 -9.40 -7.53
N GLU A 176 22.50 -9.90 -6.99
CA GLU A 176 22.97 -9.52 -5.65
C GLU A 176 23.27 -8.02 -5.58
N VAL A 177 24.06 -7.50 -6.51
CA VAL A 177 24.39 -6.05 -6.56
C VAL A 177 23.15 -5.23 -6.80
N PHE A 178 22.31 -5.61 -7.77
CA PHE A 178 21.07 -4.91 -8.09
C PHE A 178 20.11 -4.88 -6.88
N ALA A 179 19.89 -6.02 -6.23
CA ALA A 179 18.97 -6.10 -5.09
C ALA A 179 19.48 -5.30 -3.89
N ILE A 180 20.79 -5.31 -3.60
CA ILE A 180 21.35 -4.49 -2.51
C ILE A 180 21.14 -3.00 -2.81
N ALA A 181 21.50 -2.54 -4.01
CA ALA A 181 21.32 -1.14 -4.40
C ALA A 181 19.83 -0.75 -4.37
N PHE A 182 18.96 -1.58 -4.90
CA PHE A 182 17.52 -1.36 -4.89
C PHE A 182 16.95 -1.27 -3.46
N MET A 183 17.37 -2.16 -2.55
CA MET A 183 16.91 -2.14 -1.16
C MET A 183 17.37 -0.88 -0.41
N ILE A 184 18.60 -0.40 -0.66
CA ILE A 184 19.08 0.86 -0.09
C ILE A 184 18.22 2.04 -0.58
N MET A 185 17.94 2.09 -1.90
CA MET A 185 17.11 3.15 -2.49
C MET A 185 15.68 3.11 -1.94
N VAL A 186 15.06 1.94 -1.85
CA VAL A 186 13.72 1.77 -1.26
C VAL A 186 13.71 2.22 0.19
N GLY A 187 14.69 1.80 0.97
CA GLY A 187 14.82 2.20 2.37
C GLY A 187 14.95 3.72 2.53
N ALA A 188 15.78 4.37 1.70
CA ALA A 188 15.98 5.82 1.72
C ALA A 188 14.70 6.60 1.31
N VAL A 189 14.04 6.19 0.23
CA VAL A 189 12.78 6.82 -0.23
C VAL A 189 11.69 6.71 0.82
N PHE A 190 11.60 5.58 1.51
CA PHE A 190 10.58 5.35 2.54
C PHE A 190 10.88 6.03 3.89
N VAL A 191 12.00 6.73 4.04
CA VAL A 191 12.23 7.71 5.11
C VAL A 191 11.50 9.02 4.80
N LEU A 192 11.60 9.51 3.56
CA LEU A 192 11.16 10.86 3.20
C LEU A 192 9.63 11.02 3.22
N GLY A 193 8.88 10.03 2.76
CA GLY A 193 7.41 10.08 2.73
C GLY A 193 6.80 10.29 4.13
N PRO A 194 7.02 9.38 5.09
CA PRO A 194 6.52 9.55 6.44
C PRO A 194 7.09 10.77 7.15
N ALA A 195 8.37 11.13 6.91
CA ALA A 195 8.97 12.32 7.51
C ALA A 195 8.26 13.61 7.05
N ALA A 196 7.90 13.70 5.76
CA ALA A 196 7.16 14.83 5.22
C ALA A 196 5.73 14.91 5.81
N LEU A 197 5.02 13.77 5.92
CA LEU A 197 3.70 13.74 6.55
C LEU A 197 3.75 14.18 8.01
N LEU A 198 4.71 13.67 8.80
CA LEU A 198 4.88 14.03 10.20
C LEU A 198 5.32 15.48 10.38
N ALA A 199 6.14 16.01 9.47
CA ALA A 199 6.52 17.42 9.49
C ALA A 199 5.32 18.36 9.24
N ASN A 200 4.38 17.97 8.40
CA ASN A 200 3.16 18.72 8.15
C ASN A 200 2.16 18.66 9.32
N LEU A 201 2.21 17.59 10.12
CA LEU A 201 1.30 17.38 11.26
C LEU A 201 1.83 17.93 12.59
N THR A 202 3.11 18.29 12.66
CA THR A 202 3.79 18.68 13.90
C THR A 202 4.61 19.97 13.72
N SER A 203 5.07 20.54 14.82
CA SER A 203 5.99 21.70 14.80
C SER A 203 7.44 21.36 14.45
N PHE A 204 7.79 20.06 14.34
CA PHE A 204 9.13 19.61 13.98
C PHE A 204 9.30 19.53 12.47
N GLY A 205 10.46 19.97 11.96
CA GLY A 205 10.75 19.96 10.53
C GLY A 205 11.09 18.57 9.97
N LEU A 206 11.10 18.48 8.64
CA LEU A 206 11.44 17.25 7.90
C LEU A 206 12.77 16.61 8.33
N PRO A 207 13.90 17.37 8.56
CA PRO A 207 15.15 16.75 8.98
C PRO A 207 15.08 16.04 10.33
N PHE A 208 14.29 16.57 11.27
CA PHE A 208 14.08 15.92 12.58
C PHE A 208 13.44 14.55 12.42
N TRP A 209 12.31 14.48 11.68
CA TRP A 209 11.59 13.24 11.48
C TRP A 209 12.36 12.24 10.62
N ALA A 210 13.04 12.71 9.58
CA ALA A 210 13.89 11.85 8.75
C ALA A 210 15.02 11.21 9.58
N THR A 211 15.68 11.99 10.45
CA THR A 211 16.72 11.46 11.33
C THR A 211 16.17 10.45 12.33
N LEU A 212 15.01 10.72 12.93
CA LEU A 212 14.38 9.80 13.88
C LEU A 212 13.96 8.47 13.23
N ILE A 213 13.35 8.53 12.05
CA ILE A 213 12.93 7.34 11.30
C ILE A 213 14.17 6.55 10.87
N PHE A 214 15.20 7.22 10.40
CA PHE A 214 16.43 6.54 9.97
C PHE A 214 17.17 5.88 11.14
N ALA A 215 17.21 6.53 12.30
CA ALA A 215 17.74 5.95 13.53
C ALA A 215 16.94 4.72 13.97
N TYR A 216 15.60 4.77 13.85
CA TYR A 216 14.74 3.61 14.08
C TYR A 216 15.08 2.46 13.12
N TYR A 217 15.24 2.72 11.81
CA TYR A 217 15.63 1.69 10.85
C TYR A 217 16.95 1.02 11.20
N PHE A 218 17.93 1.82 11.61
CA PHE A 218 19.22 1.30 12.04
C PHE A 218 19.06 0.33 13.23
N LEU A 219 18.32 0.74 14.26
CA LEU A 219 18.06 -0.11 15.43
C LEU A 219 17.30 -1.37 15.04
N ALA A 220 16.23 -1.26 14.26
CA ALA A 220 15.43 -2.38 13.82
C ALA A 220 16.24 -3.38 12.97
N THR A 221 17.17 -2.88 12.14
CA THR A 221 18.02 -3.72 11.28
C THR A 221 19.02 -4.56 12.07
N ILE A 222 19.56 -4.06 13.18
CA ILE A 222 20.57 -4.79 13.99
C ILE A 222 19.96 -5.69 15.07
N MET A 223 18.69 -5.47 15.44
CA MET A 223 18.01 -6.28 16.47
C MET A 223 17.42 -7.58 15.88
N PRO A 224 17.21 -8.64 16.71
CA PRO A 224 16.48 -9.82 16.30
C PRO A 224 15.08 -9.48 15.81
N ILE A 225 14.57 -10.25 14.82
CA ILE A 225 13.29 -9.96 14.15
C ILE A 225 12.09 -9.97 15.11
N ASP A 226 12.11 -10.81 16.14
CA ASP A 226 11.01 -10.92 17.12
C ASP A 226 10.95 -9.76 18.11
N THR A 227 12.03 -8.98 18.26
CA THR A 227 12.15 -7.93 19.28
C THR A 227 11.32 -6.70 18.93
N ILE A 228 11.44 -6.18 17.72
CA ILE A 228 10.69 -5.01 17.25
C ILE A 228 9.60 -5.46 16.27
N ILE A 229 10.01 -6.05 15.15
CA ILE A 229 9.11 -6.44 14.07
C ILE A 229 8.04 -7.42 14.58
N GLY A 230 8.43 -8.49 15.28
CA GLY A 230 7.52 -9.50 15.77
C GLY A 230 6.55 -9.04 16.86
N ARG A 231 6.77 -7.88 17.49
CA ARG A 231 5.88 -7.33 18.54
C ARG A 231 5.03 -6.17 18.05
N ILE A 232 5.62 -5.24 17.31
CA ILE A 232 4.99 -3.97 16.96
C ILE A 232 4.19 -4.10 15.66
N TYR A 233 4.71 -4.80 14.65
CA TYR A 233 4.08 -4.86 13.33
C TYR A 233 2.72 -5.53 13.30
N PRO A 234 2.44 -6.61 14.05
CA PRO A 234 1.09 -7.16 14.11
C PRO A 234 0.04 -6.15 14.58
N PHE A 235 0.40 -5.27 15.54
CA PHE A 235 -0.49 -4.20 15.99
C PHE A 235 -0.78 -3.19 14.88
N PHE A 236 0.26 -2.73 14.17
CA PHE A 236 0.09 -1.79 13.07
C PHE A 236 -0.66 -2.39 11.87
N SER A 237 -0.50 -3.69 11.61
CA SER A 237 -1.27 -4.39 10.57
C SER A 237 -2.76 -4.41 10.91
N VAL A 238 -3.12 -4.64 12.16
CA VAL A 238 -4.53 -4.58 12.61
C VAL A 238 -5.05 -3.15 12.49
N LEU A 239 -4.27 -2.13 12.88
CA LEU A 239 -4.66 -0.73 12.74
C LEU A 239 -4.90 -0.37 11.26
N LEU A 240 -4.04 -0.82 10.35
CA LEU A 240 -4.21 -0.65 8.91
C LEU A 240 -5.52 -1.24 8.41
N LEU A 241 -5.84 -2.48 8.81
CA LEU A 241 -7.09 -3.13 8.42
C LEU A 241 -8.32 -2.40 8.97
N VAL A 242 -8.29 -2.01 10.25
CA VAL A 242 -9.36 -1.24 10.88
C VAL A 242 -9.59 0.09 10.17
N MET A 243 -8.51 0.81 9.81
CA MET A 243 -8.58 2.03 9.03
C MET A 243 -9.23 1.78 7.66
N ALA A 244 -8.75 0.79 6.91
CA ALA A 244 -9.24 0.52 5.57
C ALA A 244 -10.72 0.15 5.55
N PHE A 245 -11.14 -0.75 6.44
CA PHE A 245 -12.55 -1.12 6.58
C PHE A 245 -13.41 0.02 7.14
N GLY A 246 -12.85 0.85 8.03
CA GLY A 246 -13.51 2.06 8.53
C GLY A 246 -13.79 3.07 7.41
N LEU A 247 -12.81 3.31 6.54
CA LEU A 247 -12.97 4.20 5.38
C LEU A 247 -13.98 3.64 4.37
N ALA A 248 -13.89 2.34 4.04
CA ALA A 248 -14.85 1.70 3.13
C ALA A 248 -16.28 1.75 3.69
N GLY A 249 -16.46 1.41 4.97
CA GLY A 249 -17.74 1.48 5.64
C GLY A 249 -18.31 2.90 5.70
N SER A 250 -17.47 3.89 6.04
CA SER A 250 -17.88 5.30 6.06
C SER A 250 -18.25 5.82 4.68
N LEU A 251 -17.54 5.42 3.62
CA LEU A 251 -17.93 5.76 2.25
C LEU A 251 -19.33 5.21 1.92
N MET A 252 -19.58 3.94 2.21
CA MET A 252 -20.86 3.28 1.94
C MET A 252 -22.03 3.91 2.73
N LEU A 253 -21.75 4.41 3.94
CA LEU A 253 -22.75 5.06 4.81
C LEU A 253 -22.90 6.56 4.53
N SER A 254 -22.00 7.17 3.78
CA SER A 254 -21.99 8.62 3.53
C SER A 254 -23.09 9.11 2.58
N GLY A 255 -23.81 8.21 1.91
CA GLY A 255 -24.79 8.55 0.86
C GLY A 255 -24.15 9.03 -0.45
N ARG A 256 -22.83 8.99 -0.59
CA ARG A 256 -22.13 9.29 -1.84
C ARG A 256 -22.27 8.13 -2.82
N PRO A 257 -22.34 8.40 -4.12
CA PRO A 257 -22.34 7.33 -5.12
C PRO A 257 -21.00 6.56 -5.05
N VAL A 258 -21.08 5.24 -4.87
CA VAL A 258 -19.89 4.38 -4.90
C VAL A 258 -19.63 3.99 -6.34
N LEU A 259 -18.43 4.28 -6.86
CA LEU A 259 -18.04 4.05 -8.25
C LEU A 259 -19.06 4.65 -9.24
N PRO A 260 -19.19 5.99 -9.31
CA PRO A 260 -20.21 6.63 -10.12
C PRO A 260 -20.04 6.40 -11.62
N ASN A 261 -18.83 6.09 -12.07
CA ASN A 261 -18.54 5.67 -13.44
C ASN A 261 -18.15 4.19 -13.46
N THR A 262 -18.84 3.39 -14.26
CA THR A 262 -18.60 1.95 -14.41
C THR A 262 -18.18 1.55 -15.82
N ASP A 263 -17.85 2.51 -16.67
CA ASP A 263 -17.29 2.23 -17.99
C ASP A 263 -15.79 1.89 -17.90
N PHE A 264 -15.48 0.61 -17.87
CA PHE A 264 -14.12 0.08 -17.73
C PHE A 264 -13.21 0.32 -18.95
N PHE A 265 -13.75 0.78 -20.07
CA PHE A 265 -13.01 0.98 -21.31
C PHE A 265 -12.73 2.45 -21.63
N VAL A 266 -13.32 3.37 -20.87
CA VAL A 266 -13.07 4.80 -21.01
C VAL A 266 -11.90 5.22 -20.14
N ASN A 267 -10.93 5.87 -20.76
CA ASN A 267 -9.81 6.52 -20.06
C ASN A 267 -10.24 7.90 -19.59
N THR A 268 -10.23 8.12 -18.28
CA THR A 268 -10.62 9.39 -17.66
C THR A 268 -9.42 10.22 -17.18
N ASP A 269 -8.18 9.83 -17.53
CA ASP A 269 -6.99 10.56 -17.10
C ASP A 269 -6.99 12.00 -17.63
N PRO A 270 -6.94 13.02 -16.75
CA PRO A 270 -7.01 14.43 -17.16
C PRO A 270 -5.83 14.90 -18.00
N ALA A 271 -4.70 14.19 -17.97
CA ALA A 271 -3.52 14.47 -18.79
C ALA A 271 -3.54 13.70 -20.12
N GLY A 272 -4.56 12.87 -20.34
CA GLY A 272 -4.68 12.04 -21.55
C GLY A 272 -3.61 10.94 -21.65
N LEU A 273 -3.03 10.53 -20.52
CA LEU A 273 -2.02 9.49 -20.48
C LEU A 273 -2.64 8.13 -20.85
N PRO A 274 -1.98 7.30 -21.67
CA PRO A 274 -2.56 6.04 -22.12
C PRO A 274 -2.68 5.04 -20.95
N ILE A 275 -3.79 4.27 -20.93
CA ILE A 275 -3.99 3.19 -19.98
C ILE A 275 -2.83 2.18 -20.08
N TRP A 276 -2.48 1.75 -21.28
CA TRP A 276 -1.35 0.86 -21.49
C TRP A 276 -0.10 1.65 -21.93
N PRO A 277 1.07 1.49 -21.25
CA PRO A 277 1.32 0.66 -20.06
C PRO A 277 1.17 1.43 -18.73
N LEU A 278 0.80 2.72 -18.73
CA LEU A 278 1.00 3.60 -17.57
C LEU A 278 0.14 3.26 -16.38
N LEU A 279 -1.14 2.90 -16.56
CA LEU A 279 -1.98 2.44 -15.47
C LEU A 279 -1.36 1.22 -14.75
N PHE A 280 -0.86 0.26 -15.52
CA PHE A 280 -0.26 -0.97 -14.96
C PHE A 280 1.01 -0.66 -14.17
N ILE A 281 1.86 0.25 -14.66
CA ILE A 281 3.05 0.72 -13.94
C ILE A 281 2.65 1.46 -12.66
N THR A 282 1.65 2.32 -12.73
CA THR A 282 1.15 3.12 -11.61
C THR A 282 0.63 2.24 -10.47
N ILE A 283 -0.14 1.21 -10.79
CA ILE A 283 -0.73 0.31 -9.78
C ILE A 283 0.21 -0.88 -9.45
N ALA A 284 1.30 -1.07 -10.19
CA ALA A 284 2.17 -2.24 -10.00
C ALA A 284 2.65 -2.41 -8.56
N CYS A 285 2.91 -1.32 -7.83
CA CYS A 285 3.33 -1.38 -6.44
C CYS A 285 2.25 -1.95 -5.49
N GLY A 286 0.97 -1.85 -5.87
CA GLY A 286 -0.15 -2.43 -5.11
C GLY A 286 -0.63 -3.79 -5.64
N ALA A 287 -0.05 -4.29 -6.72
CA ALA A 287 -0.40 -5.58 -7.31
C ALA A 287 0.80 -6.51 -7.48
N ILE A 288 1.99 -5.98 -7.80
CA ILE A 288 3.25 -6.72 -7.93
C ILE A 288 4.40 -5.76 -7.63
N SER A 289 4.98 -5.80 -6.44
CA SER A 289 6.12 -4.95 -6.09
C SER A 289 7.43 -5.75 -6.12
N GLY A 290 8.49 -5.15 -6.63
CA GLY A 290 9.84 -5.74 -6.59
C GLY A 290 10.36 -5.99 -5.17
N PHE A 291 9.84 -5.27 -4.18
CA PHE A 291 10.15 -5.49 -2.77
C PHE A 291 9.66 -6.85 -2.26
N HIS A 292 8.54 -7.36 -2.77
CA HIS A 292 7.97 -8.66 -2.40
C HIS A 292 8.95 -9.80 -2.65
N ALA A 293 9.76 -9.71 -3.71
CA ALA A 293 10.77 -10.72 -4.05
C ALA A 293 11.82 -10.91 -2.96
N THR A 294 12.09 -9.90 -2.13
CA THR A 294 13.01 -9.99 -1.00
C THR A 294 12.30 -10.28 0.32
N GLN A 295 11.11 -9.73 0.50
CA GLN A 295 10.33 -9.85 1.73
C GLN A 295 9.79 -11.28 1.93
N SER A 296 9.18 -11.89 0.91
CA SER A 296 8.61 -13.23 1.03
C SER A 296 9.65 -14.31 1.38
N PRO A 297 10.85 -14.36 0.75
CA PRO A 297 11.94 -15.23 1.21
C PRO A 297 12.39 -14.98 2.64
N LEU A 298 12.43 -13.73 3.09
CA LEU A 298 12.82 -13.41 4.46
C LEU A 298 11.87 -14.04 5.48
N MET A 299 10.57 -13.94 5.25
CA MET A 299 9.56 -14.47 6.17
C MET A 299 9.51 -16.01 6.22
N THR A 300 9.97 -16.71 5.18
CA THR A 300 10.06 -18.18 5.21
C THR A 300 11.03 -18.70 6.26
N ARG A 301 12.02 -17.88 6.67
CA ARG A 301 12.98 -18.21 7.74
C ARG A 301 12.30 -18.36 9.11
N CYS A 302 11.07 -17.82 9.26
CA CYS A 302 10.29 -17.87 10.50
C CYS A 302 9.15 -18.89 10.45
N MET A 303 8.96 -19.60 9.33
CA MET A 303 7.79 -20.42 9.06
C MET A 303 7.96 -21.86 9.56
N GLU A 304 6.96 -22.36 10.30
CA GLU A 304 6.96 -23.67 10.94
C GLU A 304 6.75 -24.84 9.95
N SER A 305 5.89 -24.68 8.93
CA SER A 305 5.49 -25.75 8.01
C SER A 305 5.05 -25.24 6.65
N GLU A 306 5.36 -25.98 5.57
CA GLU A 306 4.86 -25.70 4.19
C GLU A 306 3.34 -25.63 4.10
N LYS A 307 2.63 -26.32 5.00
CA LYS A 307 1.16 -26.31 5.07
C LYS A 307 0.55 -24.92 5.14
N HIS A 308 1.29 -23.96 5.68
CA HIS A 308 0.80 -22.59 5.87
C HIS A 308 1.21 -21.64 4.73
N GLY A 309 1.93 -22.12 3.71
CA GLY A 309 2.48 -21.29 2.63
C GLY A 309 1.43 -20.43 1.93
N ARG A 310 0.29 -21.01 1.53
CA ARG A 310 -0.80 -20.26 0.91
C ARG A 310 -1.36 -19.17 1.82
N MET A 311 -1.62 -19.50 3.08
CA MET A 311 -2.11 -18.51 4.05
C MET A 311 -1.10 -17.38 4.27
N LEU A 312 0.22 -17.70 4.35
CA LEU A 312 1.25 -16.77 4.77
C LEU A 312 1.80 -15.89 3.65
N PHE A 313 1.66 -16.29 2.38
CA PHE A 313 2.22 -15.54 1.24
C PHE A 313 1.18 -15.20 0.19
N TYR A 314 0.35 -16.14 -0.25
CA TYR A 314 -0.75 -15.84 -1.15
C TYR A 314 -1.81 -14.97 -0.46
N GLY A 315 -2.15 -15.28 0.80
CA GLY A 315 -3.17 -14.58 1.57
C GLY A 315 -2.89 -13.09 1.82
N PRO A 316 -1.70 -12.69 2.29
CA PRO A 316 -1.37 -11.27 2.46
C PRO A 316 -1.45 -10.46 1.18
N MET A 317 -1.08 -11.04 0.03
CA MET A 317 -1.19 -10.37 -1.27
C MET A 317 -2.66 -10.14 -1.67
N ILE A 318 -3.55 -11.09 -1.36
CA ILE A 318 -5.00 -10.87 -1.54
C ILE A 318 -5.52 -9.80 -0.57
N ALA A 319 -5.07 -9.79 0.67
CA ALA A 319 -5.42 -8.74 1.63
C ALA A 319 -4.91 -7.36 1.17
N GLU A 320 -3.72 -7.30 0.59
CA GLU A 320 -3.20 -6.08 -0.06
C GLU A 320 -4.07 -5.67 -1.26
N GLY A 321 -4.54 -6.62 -2.07
CA GLY A 321 -5.51 -6.37 -3.13
C GLY A 321 -6.83 -5.76 -2.61
N VAL A 322 -7.30 -6.20 -1.43
CA VAL A 322 -8.47 -5.60 -0.78
C VAL A 322 -8.20 -4.16 -0.35
N LEU A 323 -6.99 -3.86 0.18
CA LEU A 323 -6.59 -2.49 0.49
C LEU A 323 -6.57 -1.63 -0.78
N GLY A 324 -5.98 -2.13 -1.86
CA GLY A 324 -5.95 -1.44 -3.15
C GLY A 324 -7.36 -1.22 -3.73
N LEU A 325 -8.25 -2.21 -3.61
CA LEU A 325 -9.67 -2.08 -4.00
C LEU A 325 -10.37 -0.96 -3.23
N ILE A 326 -10.15 -0.86 -1.93
CA ILE A 326 -10.72 0.20 -1.09
C ILE A 326 -10.20 1.57 -1.56
N TRP A 327 -8.90 1.74 -1.73
CA TRP A 327 -8.32 3.02 -2.09
C TRP A 327 -8.64 3.48 -3.53
N VAL A 328 -8.71 2.56 -4.50
CA VAL A 328 -9.16 2.93 -5.84
C VAL A 328 -10.65 3.32 -5.83
N THR A 329 -11.47 2.61 -5.04
CA THR A 329 -12.88 2.95 -4.87
C THR A 329 -13.04 4.33 -4.22
N LEU A 330 -12.28 4.64 -3.17
CA LEU A 330 -12.26 5.95 -2.54
C LEU A 330 -11.85 7.05 -3.53
N GLY A 331 -10.79 6.83 -4.31
CA GLY A 331 -10.34 7.78 -5.34
C GLY A 331 -11.40 8.07 -6.41
N LEU A 332 -12.13 7.03 -6.85
CA LEU A 332 -13.18 7.13 -7.87
C LEU A 332 -14.51 7.72 -7.35
N SER A 333 -14.75 7.65 -6.02
CA SER A 333 -16.06 7.97 -5.43
C SER A 333 -16.07 9.25 -4.60
N PHE A 334 -14.92 9.68 -4.09
CA PHE A 334 -14.85 10.79 -3.15
C PHE A 334 -14.87 12.15 -3.82
N TYR A 335 -14.19 12.27 -4.95
CA TYR A 335 -14.10 13.50 -5.74
C TYR A 335 -15.17 13.53 -6.83
N GLU A 336 -15.64 14.72 -7.18
CA GLU A 336 -16.69 14.91 -8.20
C GLU A 336 -16.23 14.54 -9.61
N SER A 337 -14.92 14.62 -9.87
CA SER A 337 -14.34 14.28 -11.17
C SER A 337 -12.86 13.88 -11.08
N PRO A 338 -12.31 13.19 -12.08
CA PRO A 338 -10.88 12.88 -12.16
C PRO A 338 -9.99 14.14 -12.17
N GLU A 339 -10.47 15.26 -12.71
CA GLU A 339 -9.77 16.55 -12.71
C GLU A 339 -9.64 17.10 -11.29
N ALA A 340 -10.69 16.98 -10.47
CA ALA A 340 -10.67 17.39 -9.06
C ALA A 340 -9.67 16.56 -8.25
N LEU A 341 -9.68 15.24 -8.42
CA LEU A 341 -8.67 14.36 -7.83
C LEU A 341 -7.25 14.74 -8.31
N GLY A 342 -7.07 14.95 -9.61
CA GLY A 342 -5.79 15.35 -10.20
C GLY A 342 -5.28 16.70 -9.68
N ALA A 343 -6.18 17.65 -9.41
CA ALA A 343 -5.83 18.94 -8.83
C ALA A 343 -5.27 18.82 -7.41
N VAL A 344 -5.89 17.99 -6.56
CA VAL A 344 -5.42 17.71 -5.19
C VAL A 344 -4.04 17.02 -5.22
N ILE A 345 -3.86 16.03 -6.11
CA ILE A 345 -2.57 15.35 -6.27
C ILE A 345 -1.47 16.34 -6.69
N LYS A 346 -1.75 17.25 -7.61
CA LYS A 346 -0.80 18.28 -8.05
C LYS A 346 -0.49 19.32 -6.96
N ALA A 347 -1.46 19.63 -6.10
CA ALA A 347 -1.28 20.59 -5.03
C ALA A 347 -0.42 20.07 -3.87
N GLY A 348 -0.47 18.76 -3.59
CA GLY A 348 0.17 18.26 -2.37
C GLY A 348 0.58 16.79 -2.36
N THR A 349 0.72 16.14 -3.50
CA THR A 349 1.01 14.70 -3.62
C THR A 349 -0.20 13.78 -3.30
N PRO A 350 -0.17 12.51 -3.66
CA PRO A 350 -1.25 11.56 -3.33
C PRO A 350 -1.50 11.39 -1.81
N THR A 351 -0.53 11.76 -0.97
CA THR A 351 -0.69 11.71 0.50
C THR A 351 -1.69 12.74 1.01
N LEU A 352 -1.84 13.88 0.32
CA LEU A 352 -2.88 14.86 0.64
C LEU A 352 -4.28 14.28 0.40
N VAL A 353 -4.46 13.51 -0.66
CA VAL A 353 -5.71 12.78 -0.93
C VAL A 353 -6.08 11.85 0.22
N VAL A 354 -5.09 11.10 0.74
CA VAL A 354 -5.30 10.24 1.93
C VAL A 354 -5.77 11.05 3.13
N GLN A 355 -5.14 12.20 3.37
CA GLN A 355 -5.51 13.08 4.48
C GLN A 355 -6.93 13.63 4.32
N GLU A 356 -7.27 14.18 3.16
CA GLU A 356 -8.60 14.75 2.90
C GLU A 356 -9.70 13.70 3.05
N ILE A 357 -9.57 12.54 2.40
CA ILE A 357 -10.54 11.45 2.48
C ILE A 357 -10.70 10.97 3.92
N SER A 358 -9.58 10.74 4.63
CA SER A 358 -9.62 10.20 5.99
C SER A 358 -10.27 11.18 6.97
N MET A 359 -9.93 12.46 6.88
CA MET A 359 -10.52 13.50 7.74
C MET A 359 -12.01 13.72 7.45
N ALA A 360 -12.40 13.68 6.17
CA ALA A 360 -13.79 13.89 5.77
C ALA A 360 -14.70 12.70 6.16
N LEU A 361 -14.22 11.46 6.01
CA LEU A 361 -15.03 10.26 6.26
C LEU A 361 -15.01 9.79 7.72
N LEU A 362 -13.90 9.93 8.43
CA LEU A 362 -13.72 9.42 9.79
C LEU A 362 -13.68 10.53 10.85
N GLY A 363 -13.78 11.80 10.44
CA GLY A 363 -13.67 12.95 11.33
C GLY A 363 -12.25 13.13 11.90
N PRO A 364 -12.04 14.10 12.80
CA PRO A 364 -10.68 14.48 13.25
C PRO A 364 -9.91 13.34 13.93
N ILE A 365 -10.53 12.60 14.83
CA ILE A 365 -9.86 11.52 15.57
C ILE A 365 -9.60 10.31 14.66
N GLY A 366 -10.63 9.85 13.93
CA GLY A 366 -10.51 8.73 13.01
C GLY A 366 -9.56 9.04 11.86
N GLY A 367 -9.62 10.26 11.31
CA GLY A 367 -8.72 10.73 10.27
C GLY A 367 -7.26 10.76 10.74
N MET A 368 -6.99 11.24 11.96
CA MET A 368 -5.63 11.21 12.52
C MET A 368 -5.10 9.78 12.68
N LEU A 369 -5.91 8.86 13.19
CA LEU A 369 -5.53 7.44 13.29
C LEU A 369 -5.27 6.81 11.92
N ALA A 370 -6.07 7.16 10.91
CA ALA A 370 -5.87 6.70 9.53
C ALA A 370 -4.55 7.22 8.96
N ILE A 371 -4.23 8.49 9.15
CA ILE A 371 -2.96 9.09 8.71
C ILE A 371 -1.77 8.40 9.40
N LEU A 372 -1.86 8.14 10.70
CA LEU A 372 -0.82 7.40 11.43
C LEU A 372 -0.64 5.99 10.86
N GLY A 373 -1.73 5.30 10.49
CA GLY A 373 -1.66 4.01 9.80
C GLY A 373 -0.87 4.10 8.49
N VAL A 374 -1.13 5.12 7.67
CA VAL A 374 -0.41 5.34 6.41
C VAL A 374 1.06 5.75 6.62
N VAL A 375 1.37 6.48 7.70
CA VAL A 375 2.76 6.82 8.06
C VAL A 375 3.58 5.58 8.43
N VAL A 376 2.97 4.63 9.14
CA VAL A 376 3.66 3.41 9.60
C VAL A 376 3.99 2.45 8.45
N LEU A 377 3.18 2.41 7.40
CA LEU A 377 3.38 1.53 6.25
C LEU A 377 4.78 1.66 5.63
N PRO A 378 5.21 2.85 5.15
CA PRO A 378 6.54 3.00 4.60
C PRO A 378 7.65 2.82 5.64
N ILE A 379 7.40 3.13 6.93
CA ILE A 379 8.37 2.91 8.00
C ILE A 379 8.66 1.41 8.15
N SER A 380 7.64 0.56 8.13
CA SER A 380 7.82 -0.89 8.24
C SER A 380 8.51 -1.48 7.00
N THR A 381 8.17 -0.99 5.81
CA THR A 381 8.78 -1.44 4.57
C THR A 381 10.24 -1.00 4.48
N GLY A 382 10.55 0.25 4.88
CA GLY A 382 11.91 0.80 4.81
C GLY A 382 12.89 0.11 5.76
N ASP A 383 12.49 -0.17 7.01
CA ASP A 383 13.39 -0.89 7.92
C ASP A 383 13.65 -2.33 7.45
N THR A 384 12.61 -2.97 6.90
CA THR A 384 12.74 -4.31 6.34
C THR A 384 13.58 -4.32 5.06
N ALA A 385 13.57 -3.25 4.26
CA ALA A 385 14.46 -3.10 3.11
C ALA A 385 15.93 -3.06 3.55
N PHE A 386 16.30 -2.26 4.54
CA PHE A 386 17.67 -2.25 5.09
C PHE A 386 18.05 -3.58 5.74
N ARG A 387 17.13 -4.23 6.44
CA ARG A 387 17.36 -5.58 6.99
C ARG A 387 17.60 -6.59 5.87
N SER A 388 16.81 -6.56 4.81
CA SER A 388 16.97 -7.44 3.65
C SER A 388 18.31 -7.21 2.95
N ALA A 389 18.73 -5.93 2.77
CA ALA A 389 20.04 -5.60 2.25
C ALA A 389 21.17 -6.16 3.12
N ARG A 390 21.08 -5.99 4.46
CA ARG A 390 22.04 -6.57 5.42
C ARG A 390 22.15 -8.08 5.29
N LEU A 391 21.01 -8.76 5.25
CA LEU A 391 20.97 -10.22 5.13
C LEU A 391 21.53 -10.69 3.78
N LEU A 392 21.21 -9.99 2.69
CA LEU A 392 21.73 -10.32 1.37
C LEU A 392 23.26 -10.20 1.31
N VAL A 393 23.83 -9.13 1.88
CA VAL A 393 25.29 -8.99 2.02
C VAL A 393 25.86 -10.10 2.90
N ALA A 394 25.21 -10.41 4.03
CA ALA A 394 25.66 -11.47 4.93
C ALA A 394 25.65 -12.85 4.26
N ASP A 395 24.59 -13.17 3.53
CA ASP A 395 24.46 -14.43 2.78
C ASP A 395 25.53 -14.53 1.66
N THR A 396 25.76 -13.43 0.93
CA THR A 396 26.77 -13.37 -0.14
C THR A 396 28.19 -13.54 0.39
N LEU A 397 28.52 -12.86 1.51
CA LEU A 397 29.85 -12.92 2.12
C LEU A 397 29.99 -14.05 3.14
N ARG A 398 28.95 -14.84 3.38
CA ARG A 398 28.87 -15.94 4.35
C ARG A 398 29.23 -15.50 5.77
N ILE A 399 28.74 -14.33 6.18
CA ILE A 399 28.99 -13.76 7.51
C ILE A 399 27.89 -14.21 8.46
N ASP A 400 28.27 -14.87 9.54
CA ASP A 400 27.34 -15.25 10.61
C ASP A 400 26.72 -14.02 11.27
N GLN A 401 25.39 -14.00 11.41
CA GLN A 401 24.60 -12.89 11.93
C GLN A 401 24.26 -12.99 13.42
N GLY A 402 24.68 -14.04 14.11
CA GLY A 402 24.51 -14.17 15.55
C GLY A 402 25.13 -13.01 16.35
N PRO A 403 26.44 -12.70 16.17
CA PRO A 403 27.11 -11.63 16.89
C PRO A 403 26.69 -10.23 16.42
N ILE A 404 26.33 -9.33 17.35
CA ILE A 404 25.91 -7.95 17.03
C ILE A 404 27.00 -7.15 16.28
N GLY A 405 28.29 -7.36 16.60
CA GLY A 405 29.40 -6.69 15.92
C GLY A 405 29.45 -7.00 14.43
N LYS A 406 29.14 -8.24 14.01
CA LYS A 406 29.08 -8.61 12.59
C LYS A 406 27.89 -8.00 11.87
N ARG A 407 26.75 -7.84 12.58
CA ARG A 407 25.59 -7.11 12.05
C ARG A 407 25.90 -5.63 11.86
N LEU A 408 26.55 -4.99 12.83
CA LEU A 408 27.01 -3.59 12.72
C LEU A 408 27.99 -3.37 11.58
N MET A 409 28.95 -4.28 11.39
CA MET A 409 29.95 -4.20 10.31
C MET A 409 29.28 -4.10 8.91
N ILE A 410 28.13 -4.76 8.71
CA ILE A 410 27.39 -4.70 7.46
C ILE A 410 26.41 -3.52 7.46
N ALA A 411 25.69 -3.28 8.58
CA ALA A 411 24.66 -2.25 8.64
C ALA A 411 25.23 -0.84 8.48
N VAL A 412 26.35 -0.52 9.13
CA VAL A 412 26.94 0.83 9.07
C VAL A 412 27.22 1.29 7.64
N PRO A 413 27.94 0.54 6.77
CA PRO A 413 28.15 0.95 5.38
C PRO A 413 26.86 1.09 4.57
N LEU A 414 25.86 0.19 4.78
CA LEU A 414 24.58 0.25 4.07
C LEU A 414 23.81 1.50 4.43
N PHE A 415 23.77 1.85 5.72
CA PHE A 415 23.08 3.06 6.19
C PHE A 415 23.82 4.32 5.75
N THR A 416 25.16 4.32 5.74
CA THR A 416 25.94 5.45 5.18
C THR A 416 25.63 5.66 3.70
N ALA A 417 25.53 4.59 2.91
CA ALA A 417 25.12 4.67 1.51
C ALA A 417 23.67 5.13 1.31
N GLY A 418 22.79 4.88 2.28
CA GLY A 418 21.40 5.35 2.24
C GLY A 418 21.22 6.81 2.62
N ILE A 419 22.22 7.45 3.27
CA ILE A 419 22.21 8.87 3.58
C ILE A 419 22.78 9.70 2.42
N ALA A 420 23.71 9.13 1.64
CA ALA A 420 24.37 9.81 0.52
C ALA A 420 23.44 9.94 -0.69
#